data_939cf09dfb0368eea919c40e10f2bc81
#
_entry.id   939cf09dfb0368eea919c40e10f2bc81
#
_cell.length_a   1.000
_cell.length_b   1.000
_cell.length_c   1.000
_cell.angle_alpha   90.00
_cell.angle_beta   90.00
_cell.angle_gamma   90.00
#
_symmetry.space_group_name_H-M   'P 1'
#
loop_
_entity.id
_entity.type
_entity.pdbx_description
1 polymer ?
#
loop_
_entity_poly.entity_id
_entity_poly.type
_entity_poly.pdbx_seq_one_letter_code
_entity_poly.pdbx_strand_id
1 'polypeptide(L)'
;IKSVYLSDRDSVLASREANEVLCWLRAFAEPRQLAFIRSALATPTLGESWHALDRLLTDELILEREIERFQRYQQQWQSQGVLPMLRSFLMDFEVPGRLLQRPDGERRLTDILHIAELLQQDSLQLDGEHALVHHFTQILRAADEEDEHRTLRLESDAGLVKVITVHKSKGLEYPLVFLPF
;
A
#
# COMPACT_ATOMS: atom_id res chain seq x y z
N ILE A 1 6.14 -25.03 -25.03
CA ILE A 1 5.70 -25.07 -23.62
C ILE A 1 5.16 -23.68 -23.32
N LYS A 2 3.89 -23.59 -22.93
CA LYS A 2 3.30 -22.31 -22.51
C LYS A 2 3.77 -22.00 -21.09
N SER A 3 4.30 -20.81 -20.84
CA SER A 3 4.80 -20.36 -19.53
C SER A 3 4.19 -19.02 -19.12
N VAL A 4 4.05 -18.80 -17.81
CA VAL A 4 3.61 -17.54 -17.22
C VAL A 4 4.76 -16.98 -16.38
N TYR A 5 5.10 -15.71 -16.60
CA TYR A 5 6.07 -14.96 -15.82
C TYR A 5 5.36 -14.06 -14.80
N LEU A 6 5.73 -14.18 -13.53
CA LEU A 6 5.16 -13.38 -12.44
C LEU A 6 6.12 -12.21 -12.12
N SER A 7 5.67 -10.97 -12.37
CA SER A 7 6.44 -9.75 -12.10
C SER A 7 6.32 -9.27 -10.64
N ASP A 8 7.39 -8.70 -10.05
CA ASP A 8 7.38 -8.23 -8.65
C ASP A 8 6.53 -6.97 -8.44
N ARG A 9 6.52 -6.07 -9.44
CA ARG A 9 5.77 -4.82 -9.39
C ARG A 9 4.27 -5.10 -9.30
N ASP A 10 3.79 -6.05 -10.08
CA ASP A 10 2.36 -6.40 -10.14
C ASP A 10 1.85 -7.01 -8.82
N SER A 11 2.69 -7.78 -8.14
CA SER A 11 2.34 -8.44 -6.87
C SER A 11 2.16 -7.45 -5.71
N VAL A 12 2.97 -6.39 -5.63
CA VAL A 12 2.90 -5.40 -4.55
C VAL A 12 1.72 -4.45 -4.74
N LEU A 13 1.37 -4.11 -5.98
CA LEU A 13 0.25 -3.22 -6.29
C LEU A 13 -1.12 -3.90 -6.13
N ALA A 14 -1.19 -5.24 -6.29
CA ALA A 14 -2.37 -6.03 -5.99
C ALA A 14 -2.50 -6.37 -4.49
N SER A 15 -1.59 -5.88 -3.64
CA SER A 15 -1.64 -6.13 -2.21
C SER A 15 -2.71 -5.28 -1.51
N ARG A 16 -3.17 -5.78 -0.35
CA ARG A 16 -4.06 -5.01 0.53
C ARG A 16 -3.40 -3.72 1.01
N GLU A 17 -2.10 -3.76 1.24
CA GLU A 17 -1.28 -2.64 1.68
C GLU A 17 -1.32 -1.49 0.68
N ALA A 18 -1.39 -1.76 -0.62
CA ALA A 18 -1.49 -0.73 -1.65
C ALA A 18 -2.79 0.07 -1.54
N ASN A 19 -3.91 -0.59 -1.28
CA ASN A 19 -5.19 0.07 -1.04
C ASN A 19 -5.21 0.89 0.26
N GLU A 20 -4.55 0.41 1.32
CA GLU A 20 -4.41 1.16 2.57
C GLU A 20 -3.54 2.40 2.38
N VAL A 21 -2.42 2.29 1.65
CA VAL A 21 -1.57 3.45 1.29
C VAL A 21 -2.35 4.48 0.47
N LEU A 22 -3.20 4.05 -0.46
CA LEU A 22 -4.07 4.98 -1.20
C LEU A 22 -5.02 5.75 -0.28
N CYS A 23 -5.61 5.11 0.75
CA CYS A 23 -6.43 5.80 1.74
C CYS A 23 -5.61 6.87 2.49
N TRP A 24 -4.38 6.56 2.87
CA TRP A 24 -3.49 7.51 3.55
C TRP A 24 -3.12 8.69 2.65
N LEU A 25 -2.71 8.44 1.41
CA LEU A 25 -2.35 9.49 0.45
C LEU A 25 -3.50 10.46 0.20
N ARG A 26 -4.74 9.98 0.10
CA ARG A 26 -5.93 10.84 -0.04
C ARG A 26 -6.11 11.75 1.16
N ALA A 27 -5.93 11.23 2.37
CA ALA A 27 -6.04 12.00 3.59
C ALA A 27 -4.92 13.06 3.72
N PHE A 28 -3.70 12.76 3.25
CA PHE A 28 -2.61 13.74 3.22
C PHE A 28 -2.80 14.81 2.14
N ALA A 29 -3.32 14.44 0.97
CA ALA A 29 -3.59 15.41 -0.09
C ALA A 29 -4.75 16.37 0.26
N GLU A 30 -5.75 15.87 0.98
CA GLU A 30 -6.95 16.63 1.37
C GLU A 30 -7.27 16.52 2.87
N PRO A 31 -6.43 17.08 3.77
CA PRO A 31 -6.56 16.89 5.23
C PRO A 31 -7.77 17.60 5.84
N ARG A 32 -8.51 18.40 5.08
CA ARG A 32 -9.78 18.99 5.50
C ARG A 32 -10.99 18.11 5.18
N GLN A 33 -10.82 17.07 4.37
CA GLN A 33 -11.86 16.10 4.06
C GLN A 33 -11.91 15.01 5.14
N LEU A 34 -12.83 15.17 6.11
CA LEU A 34 -12.94 14.26 7.25
C LEU A 34 -13.16 12.79 6.85
N ALA A 35 -13.87 12.56 5.74
CA ALA A 35 -14.08 11.22 5.22
C ALA A 35 -12.75 10.51 4.88
N PHE A 36 -11.76 11.23 4.35
CA PHE A 36 -10.46 10.67 4.02
C PHE A 36 -9.64 10.39 5.27
N ILE A 37 -9.62 11.31 6.26
CA ILE A 37 -8.94 11.08 7.55
C ILE A 37 -9.53 9.83 8.22
N ARG A 38 -10.85 9.71 8.29
CA ARG A 38 -11.52 8.54 8.88
C ARG A 38 -11.17 7.24 8.15
N SER A 39 -11.18 7.27 6.81
CA SER A 39 -10.81 6.11 6.00
C SER A 39 -9.35 5.71 6.24
N ALA A 40 -8.44 6.68 6.34
CA ALA A 40 -7.04 6.44 6.65
C ALA A 40 -6.87 5.79 8.02
N LEU A 41 -7.46 6.39 9.06
CA LEU A 41 -7.35 5.89 10.44
C LEU A 41 -8.06 4.54 10.65
N ALA A 42 -9.09 4.23 9.87
CA ALA A 42 -9.80 2.95 9.91
C ALA A 42 -9.04 1.80 9.21
N THR A 43 -7.89 2.08 8.60
CA THR A 43 -7.11 1.02 7.94
C THR A 43 -6.57 0.01 8.95
N PRO A 44 -6.63 -1.30 8.65
CA PRO A 44 -6.19 -2.35 9.57
C PRO A 44 -4.71 -2.25 9.96
N THR A 45 -3.87 -1.68 9.12
CA THR A 45 -2.45 -1.47 9.42
C THR A 45 -2.24 -0.45 10.53
N LEU A 46 -3.06 0.60 10.62
CA LEU A 46 -2.97 1.56 11.73
C LEU A 46 -3.55 1.00 13.03
N GLY A 47 -4.51 0.07 12.94
CA GLY A 47 -5.02 -0.70 14.08
C GLY A 47 -5.76 0.14 15.11
N GLU A 48 -6.32 1.29 14.72
CA GLU A 48 -7.12 2.12 15.61
C GLU A 48 -8.38 1.38 16.07
N SER A 49 -8.75 1.56 17.34
CA SER A 49 -9.94 0.94 17.89
C SER A 49 -11.21 1.62 17.38
N TRP A 50 -12.31 0.88 17.31
CA TRP A 50 -13.63 1.45 16.99
C TRP A 50 -14.01 2.62 17.91
N HIS A 51 -13.65 2.54 19.19
CA HIS A 51 -13.87 3.61 20.14
C HIS A 51 -13.07 4.88 19.80
N ALA A 52 -11.81 4.74 19.37
CA ALA A 52 -11.00 5.87 18.92
C ALA A 52 -11.59 6.52 17.66
N LEU A 53 -12.09 5.71 16.72
CA LEU A 53 -12.74 6.21 15.50
C LEU A 53 -14.08 6.90 15.82
N ASP A 54 -14.85 6.39 16.76
CA ASP A 54 -16.13 6.99 17.21
C ASP A 54 -15.89 8.36 17.88
N ARG A 55 -14.82 8.50 18.64
CA ARG A 55 -14.45 9.78 19.25
C ARG A 55 -14.14 10.88 18.23
N LEU A 56 -13.68 10.54 17.04
CA LEU A 56 -13.52 11.52 15.93
C LEU A 56 -14.86 12.11 15.45
N LEU A 57 -15.98 11.45 15.80
CA LEU A 57 -17.33 11.93 15.45
C LEU A 57 -17.94 12.79 16.54
N THR A 58 -17.55 12.58 17.78
CA THR A 58 -18.23 13.11 18.97
C THR A 58 -17.41 14.15 19.72
N ASP A 59 -16.08 14.20 19.50
CA ASP A 59 -15.15 15.11 20.20
C ASP A 59 -14.43 16.02 19.19
N GLU A 60 -14.86 17.29 19.18
CA GLU A 60 -14.33 18.30 18.25
C GLU A 60 -12.84 18.57 18.45
N LEU A 61 -12.34 18.53 19.70
CA LEU A 61 -10.91 18.76 19.99
C LEU A 61 -10.04 17.61 19.47
N ILE A 62 -10.53 16.38 19.51
CA ILE A 62 -9.83 15.24 18.93
C ILE A 62 -9.78 15.36 17.42
N LEU A 63 -10.91 15.74 16.83
CA LEU A 63 -11.00 15.95 15.39
C LEU A 63 -10.07 17.04 14.89
N GLU A 64 -10.03 18.20 15.54
CA GLU A 64 -9.12 19.31 15.21
C GLU A 64 -7.67 18.88 15.29
N ARG A 65 -7.29 18.15 16.33
CA ARG A 65 -5.93 17.60 16.50
C ARG A 65 -5.52 16.66 15.37
N GLU A 66 -6.42 15.79 14.93
CA GLU A 66 -6.13 14.90 13.82
C GLU A 66 -6.06 15.67 12.49
N ILE A 67 -6.92 16.65 12.25
CA ILE A 67 -6.81 17.53 11.07
C ILE A 67 -5.43 18.21 11.04
N GLU A 68 -5.00 18.81 12.14
CA GLU A 68 -3.68 19.45 12.24
C GLU A 68 -2.54 18.46 12.01
N ARG A 69 -2.70 17.22 12.51
CA ARG A 69 -1.73 16.14 12.31
C ARG A 69 -1.59 15.80 10.82
N PHE A 70 -2.70 15.61 10.11
CA PHE A 70 -2.70 15.32 8.68
C PHE A 70 -2.22 16.52 7.84
N GLN A 71 -2.49 17.75 8.25
CA GLN A 71 -1.92 18.96 7.62
C GLN A 71 -0.38 19.02 7.76
N ARG A 72 0.18 18.59 8.88
CA ARG A 72 1.65 18.48 9.03
C ARG A 72 2.24 17.46 8.06
N TYR A 73 1.59 16.31 7.86
CA TYR A 73 2.03 15.34 6.85
C TYR A 73 1.94 15.91 5.43
N GLN A 74 0.88 16.66 5.10
CA GLN A 74 0.79 17.35 3.82
C GLN A 74 1.98 18.31 3.60
N GLN A 75 2.27 19.14 4.60
CA GLN A 75 3.41 20.07 4.53
C GLN A 75 4.76 19.35 4.40
N GLN A 76 4.90 18.22 5.10
CA GLN A 76 6.10 17.39 4.99
C GLN A 76 6.21 16.77 3.58
N TRP A 77 5.10 16.29 3.02
CA TRP A 77 5.08 15.78 1.64
C TRP A 77 5.53 16.86 0.65
N GLN A 78 4.97 18.07 0.74
CA GLN A 78 5.31 19.20 -0.12
C GLN A 78 6.79 19.62 -0.01
N SER A 79 7.36 19.55 1.17
CA SER A 79 8.72 20.03 1.42
C SER A 79 9.81 18.98 1.28
N GLN A 80 9.52 17.71 1.55
CA GLN A 80 10.50 16.62 1.64
C GLN A 80 10.21 15.45 0.69
N GLY A 81 9.00 15.38 0.11
CA GLY A 81 8.57 14.28 -0.73
C GLY A 81 7.74 13.22 0.02
N VAL A 82 7.13 12.31 -0.77
CA VAL A 82 6.16 11.33 -0.27
C VAL A 82 6.82 10.24 0.60
N LEU A 83 8.02 9.80 0.28
CA LEU A 83 8.70 8.74 1.02
C LEU A 83 9.10 9.15 2.44
N PRO A 84 9.77 10.31 2.69
CA PRO A 84 10.04 10.78 4.04
C PRO A 84 8.76 11.00 4.86
N MET A 85 7.73 11.56 4.26
CA MET A 85 6.43 11.77 4.91
C MET A 85 5.80 10.44 5.34
N LEU A 86 5.72 9.43 4.45
CA LEU A 86 5.17 8.12 4.78
C LEU A 86 5.97 7.43 5.90
N ARG A 87 7.31 7.55 5.89
CA ARG A 87 8.14 7.01 6.97
C ARG A 87 7.81 7.65 8.32
N SER A 88 7.68 8.99 8.38
CA SER A 88 7.27 9.69 9.59
C SER A 88 5.89 9.23 10.07
N PHE A 89 4.92 9.14 9.16
CA PHE A 89 3.59 8.67 9.45
C PHE A 89 3.58 7.25 10.04
N LEU A 90 4.30 6.31 9.44
CA LEU A 90 4.40 4.94 9.94
C LEU A 90 5.02 4.86 11.33
N MET A 91 6.00 5.72 11.62
CA MET A 91 6.66 5.81 12.94
C MET A 91 5.73 6.41 13.99
N ASP A 92 5.02 7.50 13.66
CA ASP A 92 4.09 8.17 14.57
C ASP A 92 2.91 7.29 15.00
N PHE A 93 2.53 6.33 14.14
CA PHE A 93 1.51 5.31 14.44
C PHE A 93 2.11 3.98 14.90
N GLU A 94 3.39 3.92 15.21
CA GLU A 94 4.10 2.72 15.70
C GLU A 94 3.90 1.47 14.82
N VAL A 95 3.62 1.68 13.52
CA VAL A 95 3.30 0.59 12.57
C VAL A 95 4.40 -0.47 12.50
N PRO A 96 5.70 -0.13 12.40
CA PRO A 96 6.75 -1.16 12.34
C PRO A 96 6.76 -2.06 13.57
N GLY A 97 6.68 -1.48 14.78
CA GLY A 97 6.69 -2.24 16.03
C GLY A 97 5.50 -3.21 16.16
N ARG A 98 4.32 -2.77 15.70
CA ARG A 98 3.10 -3.60 15.72
C ARG A 98 3.08 -4.68 14.65
N LEU A 99 3.52 -4.37 13.44
CA LEU A 99 3.57 -5.34 12.35
C LEU A 99 4.57 -6.46 12.66
N LEU A 100 5.76 -6.15 13.14
CA LEU A 100 6.80 -7.14 13.43
C LEU A 100 6.42 -8.15 14.53
N GLN A 101 5.36 -7.89 15.29
CA GLN A 101 4.78 -8.86 16.23
C GLN A 101 3.86 -9.89 15.56
N ARG A 102 3.54 -9.72 14.27
CA ARG A 102 2.68 -10.63 13.50
C ARG A 102 3.50 -11.57 12.62
N PRO A 103 3.02 -12.80 12.37
CA PRO A 103 3.75 -13.76 11.52
C PRO A 103 4.01 -13.25 10.08
N ASP A 104 3.08 -12.42 9.54
CA ASP A 104 3.14 -11.82 8.20
C ASP A 104 3.71 -10.39 8.19
N GLY A 105 4.09 -9.86 9.36
CA GLY A 105 4.36 -8.45 9.57
C GLY A 105 5.59 -7.93 8.83
N GLU A 106 6.65 -8.71 8.75
CA GLU A 106 7.86 -8.34 8.01
C GLU A 106 7.56 -8.14 6.51
N ARG A 107 6.79 -9.06 5.92
CA ARG A 107 6.37 -8.96 4.52
C ARG A 107 5.51 -7.72 4.29
N ARG A 108 4.48 -7.51 5.11
CA ARG A 108 3.59 -6.35 5.01
C ARG A 108 4.34 -5.03 5.12
N LEU A 109 5.28 -4.92 6.07
CA LEU A 109 6.11 -3.73 6.21
C LEU A 109 6.99 -3.51 4.97
N THR A 110 7.57 -4.58 4.43
CA THR A 110 8.36 -4.53 3.19
C THR A 110 7.51 -4.07 2.02
N ASP A 111 6.29 -4.58 1.86
CA ASP A 111 5.37 -4.19 0.79
C ASP A 111 5.01 -2.70 0.88
N ILE A 112 4.69 -2.19 2.09
CA ILE A 112 4.40 -0.76 2.31
C ILE A 112 5.61 0.11 1.94
N LEU A 113 6.81 -0.25 2.37
CA LEU A 113 8.02 0.52 2.07
C LEU A 113 8.36 0.48 0.58
N HIS A 114 8.17 -0.65 -0.08
CA HIS A 114 8.35 -0.76 -1.52
C HIS A 114 7.35 0.12 -2.29
N ILE A 115 6.08 0.12 -1.90
CA ILE A 115 5.07 1.04 -2.46
C ILE A 115 5.50 2.49 -2.27
N ALA A 116 6.00 2.86 -1.09
CA ALA A 116 6.46 4.21 -0.82
C ALA A 116 7.65 4.64 -1.71
N GLU A 117 8.56 3.70 -2.03
CA GLU A 117 9.67 3.94 -2.96
C GLU A 117 9.19 4.11 -4.40
N LEU A 118 8.23 3.29 -4.85
CA LEU A 118 7.60 3.44 -6.18
C LEU A 118 6.90 4.81 -6.30
N LEU A 119 6.12 5.20 -5.29
CA LEU A 119 5.45 6.49 -5.25
C LEU A 119 6.45 7.66 -5.28
N GLN A 120 7.59 7.54 -4.60
CA GLN A 120 8.64 8.55 -4.65
C GLN A 120 9.23 8.67 -6.06
N GLN A 121 9.43 7.57 -6.77
CA GLN A 121 9.92 7.59 -8.15
C GLN A 121 8.88 8.23 -9.10
N ASP A 122 7.62 7.83 -8.97
CA ASP A 122 6.55 8.37 -9.81
C ASP A 122 6.32 9.88 -9.55
N SER A 123 6.48 10.33 -8.29
CA SER A 123 6.34 11.74 -7.91
C SER A 123 7.34 12.68 -8.59
N LEU A 124 8.48 12.17 -9.08
CA LEU A 124 9.45 12.98 -9.82
C LEU A 124 8.96 13.41 -11.20
N GLN A 125 7.93 12.76 -11.72
CA GLN A 125 7.35 13.03 -13.05
C GLN A 125 5.95 13.65 -12.98
N LEU A 126 5.44 13.92 -11.79
CA LEU A 126 4.08 14.38 -11.54
C LEU A 126 4.07 15.66 -10.72
N ASP A 127 3.18 16.59 -11.07
CA ASP A 127 3.04 17.86 -10.38
C ASP A 127 2.02 17.79 -9.23
N GLY A 128 2.55 17.68 -8.01
CA GLY A 128 1.77 17.79 -6.77
C GLY A 128 1.08 16.51 -6.33
N GLU A 129 0.49 16.59 -5.13
CA GLU A 129 -0.07 15.46 -4.40
C GLU A 129 -1.27 14.84 -5.12
N HIS A 130 -2.15 15.67 -5.67
CA HIS A 130 -3.36 15.19 -6.35
C HIS A 130 -3.04 14.41 -7.63
N ALA A 131 -2.01 14.83 -8.37
CA ALA A 131 -1.55 14.12 -9.57
C ALA A 131 -1.03 12.72 -9.18
N LEU A 132 -0.25 12.62 -8.10
CA LEU A 132 0.25 11.33 -7.61
C LEU A 132 -0.88 10.43 -7.11
N VAL A 133 -1.83 10.95 -6.33
CA VAL A 133 -3.02 10.19 -5.87
C VAL A 133 -3.84 9.67 -7.05
N HIS A 134 -4.07 10.51 -8.05
CA HIS A 134 -4.81 10.11 -9.25
C HIS A 134 -4.07 9.02 -10.03
N HIS A 135 -2.78 9.20 -10.28
CA HIS A 135 -1.92 8.24 -10.97
C HIS A 135 -1.91 6.89 -10.23
N PHE A 136 -1.69 6.90 -8.92
CA PHE A 136 -1.68 5.69 -8.11
C PHE A 136 -3.05 4.98 -8.13
N THR A 137 -4.15 5.74 -8.09
CA THR A 137 -5.50 5.17 -8.24
C THR A 137 -5.67 4.43 -9.57
N GLN A 138 -5.14 4.99 -10.67
CA GLN A 138 -5.20 4.35 -11.98
C GLN A 138 -4.37 3.07 -12.05
N ILE A 139 -3.15 3.10 -11.48
CA ILE A 139 -2.28 1.91 -11.43
C ILE A 139 -2.95 0.78 -10.64
N LEU A 140 -3.57 1.07 -9.49
CA LEU A 140 -4.24 0.05 -8.69
C LEU A 140 -5.43 -0.56 -9.44
N ARG A 141 -6.23 0.25 -10.13
CA ARG A 141 -7.34 -0.26 -10.96
C ARG A 141 -6.85 -1.17 -12.09
N ALA A 142 -5.79 -0.78 -12.77
CA ALA A 142 -5.20 -1.61 -13.82
C ALA A 142 -4.62 -2.92 -13.27
N ALA A 143 -4.03 -2.89 -12.07
CA ALA A 143 -3.52 -4.08 -11.40
C ALA A 143 -4.65 -5.04 -10.99
N ASP A 144 -5.77 -4.52 -10.49
CA ASP A 144 -6.96 -5.32 -10.14
C ASP A 144 -7.56 -6.01 -11.39
N GLU A 145 -7.70 -5.28 -12.51
CA GLU A 145 -8.19 -5.81 -13.78
C GLU A 145 -7.26 -6.91 -14.34
N GLU A 146 -5.95 -6.72 -14.27
CA GLU A 146 -4.97 -7.73 -14.68
C GLU A 146 -4.98 -8.95 -13.77
N ASP A 147 -5.17 -8.79 -12.46
CA ASP A 147 -5.22 -9.90 -11.51
C ASP A 147 -6.51 -10.73 -11.69
N GLU A 148 -7.66 -10.08 -11.94
CA GLU A 148 -8.90 -10.78 -12.33
C GLU A 148 -8.71 -11.59 -13.63
N HIS A 149 -8.10 -10.99 -14.65
CA HIS A 149 -7.79 -11.70 -15.91
C HIS A 149 -6.78 -12.83 -15.72
N ARG A 150 -5.81 -12.69 -14.84
CA ARG A 150 -4.85 -13.73 -14.48
C ARG A 150 -5.50 -14.87 -13.70
N THR A 151 -6.38 -14.54 -12.75
CA THR A 151 -7.15 -15.55 -11.99
C THR A 151 -8.02 -16.38 -12.92
N LEU A 152 -8.77 -15.76 -13.83
CA LEU A 152 -9.56 -16.44 -14.87
C LEU A 152 -8.70 -17.29 -15.81
N ARG A 153 -7.48 -16.82 -16.16
CA ARG A 153 -6.53 -17.62 -16.95
C ARG A 153 -5.94 -18.79 -16.17
N LEU A 154 -5.62 -18.61 -14.88
CA LEU A 154 -5.07 -19.67 -14.03
C LEU A 154 -6.07 -20.79 -13.78
N GLU A 155 -7.36 -20.49 -13.71
CA GLU A 155 -8.42 -21.51 -13.65
C GLU A 155 -8.54 -22.31 -14.96
N SER A 156 -8.25 -21.68 -16.11
CA SER A 156 -8.22 -22.35 -17.41
C SER A 156 -6.89 -23.04 -17.74
N ASP A 157 -5.80 -22.69 -17.04
CA ASP A 157 -4.42 -23.05 -17.39
C ASP A 157 -3.75 -23.97 -16.33
N ALA A 158 -4.47 -24.95 -15.80
CA ALA A 158 -3.97 -25.92 -14.80
C ALA A 158 -2.74 -26.76 -15.24
N GLY A 159 -2.13 -26.46 -16.38
CA GLY A 159 -0.96 -27.16 -16.94
C GLY A 159 0.20 -26.29 -17.39
N LEU A 160 0.28 -25.00 -16.95
CA LEU A 160 1.36 -24.10 -17.36
C LEU A 160 2.63 -24.21 -16.50
N VAL A 161 3.77 -24.04 -17.14
CA VAL A 161 5.06 -23.86 -16.46
C VAL A 161 5.15 -22.45 -15.90
N LYS A 162 5.28 -22.33 -14.58
CA LYS A 162 5.45 -21.04 -13.90
C LYS A 162 6.93 -20.65 -13.88
N VAL A 163 7.27 -19.51 -14.45
CA VAL A 163 8.62 -18.93 -14.38
C VAL A 163 8.62 -17.85 -13.30
N ILE A 164 9.38 -18.08 -12.25
CA ILE A 164 9.47 -17.18 -11.10
C ILE A 164 10.93 -16.96 -10.71
N THR A 165 11.24 -15.81 -10.10
CA THR A 165 12.57 -15.61 -9.52
C THR A 165 12.72 -16.41 -8.23
N VAL A 166 13.97 -16.73 -7.83
CA VAL A 166 14.29 -17.44 -6.59
C VAL A 166 13.72 -16.70 -5.37
N HIS A 167 13.74 -15.38 -5.37
CA HIS A 167 13.16 -14.56 -4.30
C HIS A 167 11.65 -14.73 -4.18
N LYS A 168 10.93 -14.85 -5.29
CA LYS A 168 9.47 -15.08 -5.31
C LYS A 168 9.07 -16.51 -4.94
N SER A 169 9.95 -17.48 -5.10
CA SER A 169 9.68 -18.85 -4.71
C SER A 169 9.79 -19.12 -3.22
N LYS A 170 10.30 -18.14 -2.43
CA LYS A 170 10.44 -18.29 -0.97
C LYS A 170 9.08 -18.51 -0.30
N GLY A 171 8.93 -19.68 0.31
CA GLY A 171 7.67 -20.09 0.96
C GLY A 171 6.64 -20.76 0.05
N LEU A 172 6.94 -20.96 -1.23
CA LEU A 172 6.10 -21.70 -2.17
C LEU A 172 6.66 -23.11 -2.40
N GLU A 173 5.78 -24.10 -2.50
CA GLU A 173 6.13 -25.49 -2.81
C GLU A 173 5.65 -25.85 -4.21
N TYR A 174 6.53 -26.46 -5.01
CA TYR A 174 6.21 -26.94 -6.35
C TYR A 174 6.58 -28.40 -6.49
N PRO A 175 5.70 -29.22 -7.14
CA PRO A 175 5.97 -30.64 -7.34
C PRO A 175 7.24 -30.92 -8.18
N LEU A 176 7.59 -29.99 -9.06
CA LEU A 176 8.78 -30.09 -9.91
C LEU A 176 9.38 -28.69 -10.11
N VAL A 177 10.68 -28.56 -9.91
CA VAL A 177 11.42 -27.30 -10.07
C VAL A 177 12.59 -27.53 -11.03
N PHE A 178 12.69 -26.67 -12.05
CA PHE A 178 13.83 -26.62 -12.96
C PHE A 178 14.68 -25.39 -12.65
N LEU A 179 15.96 -25.59 -12.41
CA LEU A 179 16.96 -24.53 -12.32
C LEU A 179 17.80 -24.57 -13.60
N PRO A 180 17.71 -23.56 -14.50
CA PRO A 180 18.30 -23.61 -15.83
C PRO A 180 19.81 -23.28 -15.87
N PHE A 181 20.56 -23.35 -14.78
CA PHE A 181 21.99 -23.11 -14.71
C PHE A 181 22.74 -24.23 -14.03
#